data_b898ac89fa4abb48f4803db51f82f6b1
#
_entry.id   b898ac89fa4abb48f4803db51f82f6b1
#
_cell.length_a   1.000
_cell.length_b   1.000
_cell.length_c   1.000
_cell.angle_alpha   90.00
_cell.angle_beta   90.00
_cell.angle_gamma   90.00
#
_symmetry.space_group_name_H-M   'P 1'
#
loop_
_entity.id
_entity.type
_entity.pdbx_description
1 polymer ?
#
loop_
_entity_poly.entity_id
_entity_poly.type
_entity_poly.pdbx_seq_one_letter_code
_entity_poly.pdbx_strand_id
1 'polypeptide(L)'
;SRGLGDVYKRQFYTACASFIGQNWGAGNKKRMLKSYRVSLTYAFIFGAILGGLLLVFGPQFLSLFATEPTVIDAGMQRIRIMAFSYAFSCFMDGSIAASRGIGKSIPPTIIVILGSCVFRIVWIYTVFAHFQTISSLYLLYIFSWGITGLAETLFFVVSFNIIYSKNSPSSTGGR
;
A
#
# COMPACT_ATOMS: atom_id res chain seq x y z
N SER A 1 4.30 19.13 7.43
CA SER A 1 5.53 18.37 7.20
C SER A 1 5.16 16.94 6.85
N ARG A 2 5.30 16.59 5.60
CA ARG A 2 5.15 15.22 5.13
C ARG A 2 6.32 14.44 5.73
N GLY A 3 6.02 13.49 6.62
CA GLY A 3 7.02 12.84 7.44
C GLY A 3 8.09 12.10 6.65
N LEU A 4 9.24 11.93 7.26
CA LEU A 4 10.39 11.18 6.73
C LEU A 4 9.98 9.79 6.19
N GLY A 5 8.99 9.14 6.82
CA GLY A 5 8.45 7.86 6.40
C GLY A 5 7.84 7.85 4.99
N ASP A 6 7.18 8.94 4.57
CA ASP A 6 6.60 9.04 3.23
C ASP A 6 7.68 9.22 2.15
N VAL A 7 8.79 9.88 2.48
CA VAL A 7 9.93 10.07 1.57
C VAL A 7 10.62 8.74 1.30
N TYR A 8 10.91 7.96 2.35
CA TYR A 8 11.52 6.63 2.21
C TYR A 8 10.64 5.64 1.45
N LYS A 9 9.33 5.61 1.76
CA LYS A 9 8.38 4.78 1.01
C LYS A 9 8.41 5.10 -0.48
N ARG A 10 8.38 6.38 -0.85
CA ARG A 10 8.44 6.80 -2.26
C ARG A 10 9.70 6.32 -2.97
N GLN A 11 10.85 6.34 -2.31
CA GLN A 11 12.10 5.86 -2.89
C GLN A 11 12.04 4.36 -3.19
N PHE A 12 11.54 3.54 -2.27
CA PHE A 12 11.37 2.09 -2.49
C PHE A 12 10.42 1.81 -3.66
N TYR A 13 9.31 2.52 -3.75
CA TYR A 13 8.34 2.31 -4.81
C TYR A 13 8.83 2.82 -6.16
N THR A 14 9.55 3.92 -6.19
CA THR A 14 10.21 4.43 -7.41
C THR A 14 11.25 3.43 -7.90
N ALA A 15 12.07 2.89 -7.01
CA ALA A 15 13.03 1.84 -7.34
C ALA A 15 12.32 0.58 -7.86
N CYS A 16 11.25 0.12 -7.19
CA CYS A 16 10.45 -1.01 -7.63
C CYS A 16 9.91 -0.80 -9.06
N ALA A 17 9.27 0.34 -9.33
CA ALA A 17 8.73 0.66 -10.64
C ALA A 17 9.82 0.68 -11.72
N SER A 18 10.98 1.27 -11.41
CA SER A 18 12.14 1.34 -12.32
C SER A 18 12.70 -0.06 -12.63
N PHE A 19 12.93 -0.88 -11.62
CA PHE A 19 13.42 -2.26 -11.81
C PHE A 19 12.45 -3.12 -12.59
N ILE A 20 11.16 -3.01 -12.30
CA ILE A 20 10.11 -3.72 -13.04
C ILE A 20 10.08 -3.25 -14.48
N GLY A 21 10.13 -1.93 -14.74
CA GLY A 21 10.14 -1.37 -16.08
C GLY A 21 11.33 -1.82 -16.93
N GLN A 22 12.54 -1.82 -16.34
CA GLN A 22 13.75 -2.32 -17.00
C GLN A 22 13.64 -3.80 -17.37
N ASN A 23 13.20 -4.64 -16.44
CA ASN A 23 13.04 -6.07 -16.68
C ASN A 23 11.84 -6.39 -17.58
N TRP A 24 10.83 -5.51 -17.61
CA TRP A 24 9.74 -5.55 -18.55
C TRP A 24 10.25 -5.36 -19.98
N GLY A 25 11.02 -4.31 -20.24
CA GLY A 25 11.66 -4.07 -21.54
C GLY A 25 12.58 -5.21 -21.97
N ALA A 26 13.26 -5.88 -21.03
CA ALA A 26 14.10 -7.04 -21.27
C ALA A 26 13.33 -8.38 -21.39
N GLY A 27 12.02 -8.41 -21.22
CA GLY A 27 11.20 -9.62 -21.27
C GLY A 27 11.42 -10.62 -20.14
N ASN A 28 12.10 -10.22 -19.04
CA ASN A 28 12.53 -11.13 -17.98
C ASN A 28 11.49 -11.27 -16.85
N LYS A 29 10.49 -12.13 -17.07
CA LYS A 29 9.38 -12.43 -16.14
C LYS A 29 9.84 -12.79 -14.72
N LYS A 30 10.83 -13.69 -14.61
CA LYS A 30 11.31 -14.16 -13.30
C LYS A 30 11.92 -13.03 -12.47
N ARG A 31 12.71 -12.15 -13.10
CA ARG A 31 13.32 -10.99 -12.44
C ARG A 31 12.28 -9.95 -12.00
N MET A 32 11.25 -9.72 -12.82
CA MET A 32 10.16 -8.81 -12.46
C MET A 32 9.44 -9.27 -11.20
N LEU A 33 9.01 -10.55 -11.16
CA LEU A 33 8.33 -11.11 -9.97
C LEU A 33 9.25 -11.12 -8.74
N LYS A 34 10.54 -11.42 -8.94
CA LYS A 34 11.51 -11.35 -7.84
C LYS A 34 11.65 -9.93 -7.31
N SER A 35 11.79 -8.93 -8.18
CA SER A 35 11.85 -7.51 -7.79
C SER A 35 10.59 -7.07 -7.05
N TYR A 36 9.42 -7.46 -7.52
CA TYR A 36 8.15 -7.17 -6.86
C TYR A 36 8.09 -7.76 -5.44
N ARG A 37 8.38 -9.06 -5.30
CA ARG A 37 8.39 -9.72 -3.98
C ARG A 37 9.40 -9.10 -3.02
N VAL A 38 10.62 -8.85 -3.49
CA VAL A 38 11.67 -8.23 -2.69
C VAL A 38 11.24 -6.84 -2.22
N SER A 39 10.71 -6.01 -3.11
CA SER A 39 10.23 -4.66 -2.76
C SER A 39 9.11 -4.70 -1.73
N LEU A 40 8.13 -5.61 -1.90
CA LEU A 40 7.05 -5.79 -0.91
C LEU A 40 7.57 -6.25 0.45
N THR A 41 8.50 -7.22 0.45
CA THR A 41 9.08 -7.74 1.69
C THR A 41 9.83 -6.65 2.45
N TYR A 42 10.69 -5.91 1.77
CA TYR A 42 11.41 -4.80 2.41
C TYR A 42 10.47 -3.70 2.89
N ALA A 43 9.49 -3.30 2.09
CA ALA A 43 8.50 -2.30 2.49
C ALA A 43 7.71 -2.75 3.73
N PHE A 44 7.33 -4.03 3.79
CA PHE A 44 6.64 -4.61 4.95
C PHE A 44 7.53 -4.64 6.20
N ILE A 45 8.78 -5.10 6.08
CA ILE A 45 9.74 -5.13 7.20
C ILE A 45 9.98 -3.73 7.74
N PHE A 46 10.26 -2.76 6.87
CA PHE A 46 10.45 -1.37 7.29
C PHE A 46 9.19 -0.78 7.93
N GLY A 47 8.02 -1.03 7.34
CA GLY A 47 6.74 -0.61 7.90
C GLY A 47 6.49 -1.23 9.29
N ALA A 48 6.79 -2.50 9.46
CA ALA A 48 6.65 -3.20 10.74
C ALA A 48 7.63 -2.67 11.81
N ILE A 49 8.89 -2.42 11.43
CA ILE A 49 9.88 -1.83 12.35
C ILE A 49 9.45 -0.42 12.79
N LEU A 50 9.09 0.45 11.84
CA LEU A 50 8.64 1.81 12.16
C LEU A 50 7.34 1.82 12.97
N GLY A 51 6.39 0.97 12.61
CA GLY A 51 5.14 0.80 13.37
C GLY A 51 5.41 0.28 14.78
N GLY A 52 6.31 -0.71 14.94
CA GLY A 52 6.73 -1.24 16.23
C GLY A 52 7.43 -0.19 17.10
N LEU A 53 8.33 0.60 16.52
CA LEU A 53 8.98 1.70 17.24
C LEU A 53 7.96 2.76 17.70
N LEU A 54 7.00 3.11 16.87
CA LEU A 54 5.93 4.03 17.25
C LEU A 54 5.00 3.46 18.33
N LEU A 55 4.80 2.15 18.37
CA LEU A 55 4.01 1.51 19.45
C LEU A 55 4.76 1.50 20.78
N VAL A 56 6.08 1.28 20.77
CA VAL A 56 6.89 1.22 21.96
C VAL A 56 7.21 2.62 22.51
N PHE A 57 7.65 3.52 21.65
CA PHE A 57 8.08 4.86 22.03
C PHE A 57 7.02 5.95 21.78
N GLY A 58 5.80 5.55 21.42
CA GLY A 58 4.71 6.47 21.11
C GLY A 58 4.38 7.46 22.23
N PRO A 59 4.24 7.04 23.50
CA PRO A 59 3.96 7.96 24.60
C PRO A 59 5.05 9.04 24.75
N GLN A 60 6.32 8.65 24.69
CA GLN A 60 7.45 9.58 24.76
C GLN A 60 7.49 10.54 23.57
N PHE A 61 7.18 10.02 22.40
CA PHE A 61 7.12 10.82 21.19
C PHE A 61 5.96 11.83 21.23
N LEU A 62 4.78 11.41 21.68
CA LEU A 62 3.63 12.27 21.82
C LEU A 62 3.81 13.32 22.92
N SER A 63 4.52 13.00 23.99
CA SER A 63 4.81 13.95 25.08
C SER A 63 5.68 15.15 24.64
N LEU A 64 6.37 15.05 23.51
CA LEU A 64 7.08 16.18 22.91
C LEU A 64 6.14 17.24 22.31
N PHE A 65 4.90 16.85 21.98
CA PHE A 65 3.92 17.70 21.32
C PHE A 65 2.71 18.05 22.17
N ALA A 66 2.44 17.24 23.21
CA ALA A 66 1.30 17.41 24.11
C ALA A 66 1.68 17.06 25.53
N THR A 67 1.28 17.90 26.50
CA THR A 67 1.51 17.69 27.92
C THR A 67 0.31 17.07 28.64
N GLU A 68 -0.87 17.14 28.04
CA GLU A 68 -2.12 16.61 28.57
C GLU A 68 -2.20 15.09 28.40
N PRO A 69 -2.37 14.30 29.49
CA PRO A 69 -2.44 12.84 29.42
C PRO A 69 -3.57 12.33 28.52
N THR A 70 -4.71 12.99 28.54
CA THR A 70 -5.88 12.65 27.72
C THR A 70 -5.61 12.74 26.21
N VAL A 71 -4.80 13.72 25.82
CA VAL A 71 -4.38 13.92 24.42
C VAL A 71 -3.37 12.84 24.01
N ILE A 72 -2.45 12.48 24.92
CA ILE A 72 -1.48 11.41 24.69
C ILE A 72 -2.20 10.06 24.52
N ASP A 73 -3.18 9.75 25.38
CA ASP A 73 -3.95 8.50 25.30
C ASP A 73 -4.76 8.41 24.00
N ALA A 74 -5.42 9.49 23.58
CA ALA A 74 -6.11 9.55 22.30
C ALA A 74 -5.15 9.37 21.10
N GLY A 75 -3.98 10.00 21.18
CA GLY A 75 -2.90 9.83 20.20
C GLY A 75 -2.40 8.39 20.14
N MET A 76 -2.22 7.73 21.27
CA MET A 76 -1.79 6.33 21.34
C MET A 76 -2.85 5.37 20.78
N GLN A 77 -4.12 5.62 21.04
CA GLN A 77 -5.20 4.84 20.44
C GLN A 77 -5.16 4.92 18.90
N ARG A 78 -4.94 6.12 18.37
CA ARG A 78 -4.75 6.32 16.93
C ARG A 78 -3.52 5.59 16.42
N ILE A 79 -2.37 5.71 17.09
CA ILE A 79 -1.12 5.05 16.68
C ILE A 79 -1.29 3.54 16.63
N ARG A 80 -1.93 2.91 17.62
CA ARG A 80 -2.17 1.47 17.66
C ARG A 80 -2.95 0.98 16.42
N ILE A 81 -4.01 1.67 16.07
CA ILE A 81 -4.84 1.32 14.91
C ILE A 81 -4.11 1.60 13.59
N MET A 82 -3.46 2.76 13.50
CA MET A 82 -2.77 3.17 12.27
C MET A 82 -1.50 2.37 12.00
N ALA A 83 -0.74 1.96 13.03
CA ALA A 83 0.44 1.12 12.87
C ALA A 83 0.12 -0.19 12.15
N PHE A 84 -1.02 -0.81 12.50
CA PHE A 84 -1.50 -1.99 11.79
C PHE A 84 -1.90 -1.70 10.34
N SER A 85 -2.51 -0.55 10.10
CA SER A 85 -2.93 -0.13 8.76
C SER A 85 -1.75 0.15 7.83
N TYR A 86 -0.59 0.59 8.36
CA TYR A 86 0.62 0.82 7.56
C TYR A 86 1.14 -0.44 6.87
N ALA A 87 0.98 -1.62 7.46
CA ALA A 87 1.35 -2.88 6.84
C ALA A 87 0.55 -3.12 5.55
N PHE A 88 -0.76 -2.85 5.59
CA PHE A 88 -1.62 -2.98 4.41
C PHE A 88 -1.31 -1.93 3.34
N SER A 89 -0.95 -0.70 3.74
CA SER A 89 -0.58 0.34 2.77
C SER A 89 0.65 -0.04 1.96
N CYS A 90 1.58 -0.83 2.50
CA CYS A 90 2.74 -1.30 1.76
C CYS A 90 2.38 -2.19 0.56
N PHE A 91 1.38 -3.07 0.73
CA PHE A 91 0.89 -3.90 -0.38
C PHE A 91 0.22 -3.06 -1.46
N MET A 92 -0.58 -2.09 -1.07
CA MET A 92 -1.23 -1.16 -1.99
C MET A 92 -0.19 -0.38 -2.81
N ASP A 93 0.71 0.31 -2.14
CA ASP A 93 1.70 1.17 -2.78
C ASP A 93 2.68 0.37 -3.66
N GLY A 94 3.11 -0.81 -3.20
CA GLY A 94 3.99 -1.71 -3.95
C GLY A 94 3.33 -2.24 -5.22
N SER A 95 2.05 -2.57 -5.17
CA SER A 95 1.29 -3.06 -6.33
C SER A 95 1.02 -1.95 -7.34
N ILE A 96 0.74 -0.73 -6.87
CA ILE A 96 0.62 0.47 -7.71
C ILE A 96 1.95 0.73 -8.45
N ALA A 97 3.08 0.70 -7.72
CA ALA A 97 4.40 0.90 -8.30
C ALA A 97 4.73 -0.17 -9.35
N ALA A 98 4.41 -1.43 -9.08
CA ALA A 98 4.61 -2.54 -10.01
C ALA A 98 3.75 -2.38 -11.28
N SER A 99 2.50 -1.99 -11.15
CA SER A 99 1.58 -1.74 -12.26
C SER A 99 2.06 -0.58 -13.15
N ARG A 100 2.58 0.48 -12.53
CA ARG A 100 3.22 1.59 -13.26
C ARG A 100 4.48 1.15 -13.99
N GLY A 101 5.28 0.26 -13.39
CA GLY A 101 6.49 -0.30 -14.02
C GLY A 101 6.20 -1.07 -15.30
N ILE A 102 5.04 -1.71 -15.44
CA ILE A 102 4.58 -2.37 -16.67
C ILE A 102 3.80 -1.45 -17.61
N GLY A 103 3.84 -0.14 -17.38
CA GLY A 103 3.18 0.87 -18.24
C GLY A 103 1.67 1.04 -17.99
N LYS A 104 1.13 0.42 -16.94
CA LYS A 104 -0.29 0.52 -16.56
C LYS A 104 -0.47 1.53 -15.42
N SER A 105 -0.67 2.81 -15.76
CA SER A 105 -0.82 3.88 -14.75
C SER A 105 -2.26 4.26 -14.45
N ILE A 106 -3.15 4.21 -15.47
CA ILE A 106 -4.54 4.66 -15.32
C ILE A 106 -5.38 3.74 -14.44
N PRO A 107 -5.42 2.40 -14.65
CA PRO A 107 -6.28 1.53 -13.85
C PRO A 107 -5.95 1.54 -12.34
N PRO A 108 -4.66 1.48 -11.90
CA PRO A 108 -4.32 1.63 -10.49
C PRO A 108 -4.82 2.95 -9.89
N THR A 109 -4.70 4.04 -10.64
CA THR A 109 -5.18 5.34 -10.17
C THR A 109 -6.70 5.34 -9.94
N ILE A 110 -7.47 4.71 -10.82
CA ILE A 110 -8.93 4.57 -10.67
C ILE A 110 -9.26 3.72 -9.44
N ILE A 111 -8.56 2.58 -9.24
CA ILE A 111 -8.76 1.71 -8.08
C ILE A 111 -8.49 2.46 -6.78
N VAL A 112 -7.42 3.26 -6.71
CA VAL A 112 -7.11 4.10 -5.53
C VAL A 112 -8.19 5.14 -5.29
N ILE A 113 -8.68 5.82 -6.32
CA ILE A 113 -9.74 6.82 -6.18
C ILE A 113 -11.02 6.16 -5.64
N LEU A 114 -11.42 5.02 -6.20
CA LEU A 114 -12.60 4.30 -5.75
C LEU A 114 -12.44 3.76 -4.31
N GLY A 115 -11.32 3.10 -4.01
CA GLY A 115 -11.08 2.49 -2.71
C GLY A 115 -10.71 3.48 -1.60
N SER A 116 -10.05 4.58 -1.93
CA SER A 116 -9.61 5.56 -0.92
C SER A 116 -10.49 6.81 -0.83
N CYS A 117 -11.16 7.22 -1.90
CA CYS A 117 -12.03 8.40 -1.85
C CYS A 117 -13.49 8.00 -1.76
N VAL A 118 -14.01 7.26 -2.74
CA VAL A 118 -15.43 6.92 -2.80
C VAL A 118 -15.82 6.02 -1.61
N PHE A 119 -15.05 4.98 -1.33
CA PHE A 119 -15.30 4.10 -0.19
C PHE A 119 -15.33 4.86 1.14
N ARG A 120 -14.43 5.83 1.35
CA ARG A 120 -14.40 6.63 2.59
C ARG A 120 -15.62 7.54 2.72
N ILE A 121 -16.07 8.13 1.63
CA ILE A 121 -17.29 8.93 1.63
C ILE A 121 -18.49 8.05 2.01
N VAL A 122 -18.66 6.91 1.37
CA VAL A 122 -19.73 5.96 1.67
C VAL A 122 -19.68 5.50 3.13
N TRP A 123 -18.50 5.17 3.64
CA TRP A 123 -18.32 4.76 5.04
C TRP A 123 -18.74 5.84 6.03
N ILE A 124 -18.38 7.11 5.77
CA ILE A 124 -18.74 8.24 6.64
C ILE A 124 -20.27 8.40 6.70
N TYR A 125 -20.93 8.33 5.56
CA TYR A 125 -22.38 8.51 5.51
C TYR A 125 -23.19 7.28 5.97
N THR A 126 -22.60 6.11 6.01
CA THR A 126 -23.26 4.87 6.43
C THR A 126 -22.82 4.44 7.84
N VAL A 127 -21.60 3.95 7.96
CA VAL A 127 -21.09 3.32 9.18
C VAL A 127 -20.84 4.36 10.27
N PHE A 128 -20.13 5.45 9.93
CA PHE A 128 -19.84 6.49 10.92
C PHE A 128 -21.10 7.25 11.35
N ALA A 129 -22.02 7.52 10.44
CA ALA A 129 -23.30 8.16 10.76
C ALA A 129 -24.14 7.32 11.73
N HIS A 130 -24.01 5.99 11.72
CA HIS A 130 -24.74 5.10 12.62
C HIS A 130 -24.04 4.92 13.98
N PHE A 131 -22.73 4.69 13.99
CA PHE A 131 -21.99 4.39 15.23
C PHE A 131 -21.42 5.61 15.94
N GLN A 132 -21.13 6.69 15.25
CA GLN A 132 -20.59 7.99 15.75
C GLN A 132 -19.40 7.84 16.71
N THR A 133 -18.56 6.80 16.56
CA THR A 133 -17.40 6.54 17.40
C THR A 133 -16.11 6.88 16.69
N ILE A 134 -15.13 7.42 17.44
CA ILE A 134 -13.78 7.69 16.90
C ILE A 134 -13.13 6.41 16.37
N SER A 135 -13.36 5.28 17.02
CA SER A 135 -12.86 3.98 16.56
C SER A 135 -13.38 3.59 15.19
N SER A 136 -14.63 3.92 14.83
CA SER A 136 -15.17 3.65 13.49
C SER A 136 -14.49 4.46 12.39
N LEU A 137 -14.00 5.67 12.71
CA LEU A 137 -13.18 6.47 11.80
C LEU A 137 -11.79 5.86 11.57
N TYR A 138 -11.19 5.25 12.59
CA TYR A 138 -9.90 4.60 12.43
C TYR A 138 -10.00 3.28 11.66
N LEU A 139 -11.06 2.50 11.91
CA LEU A 139 -11.36 1.28 11.15
C LEU A 139 -11.56 1.55 9.66
N LEU A 140 -12.11 2.71 9.30
CA LEU A 140 -12.23 3.16 7.92
C LEU A 140 -10.90 3.04 7.15
N TYR A 141 -9.79 3.43 7.77
CA TYR A 141 -8.47 3.38 7.11
C TYR A 141 -8.02 1.94 6.87
N ILE A 142 -8.22 1.03 7.84
CA ILE A 142 -7.85 -0.39 7.72
C ILE A 142 -8.61 -1.01 6.55
N PHE A 143 -9.93 -0.86 6.52
CA PHE A 143 -10.76 -1.43 5.45
C PHE A 143 -10.48 -0.79 4.10
N SER A 144 -10.37 0.54 4.03
CA SER A 144 -10.06 1.26 2.79
C SER A 144 -8.73 0.80 2.19
N TRP A 145 -7.67 0.75 2.98
CA TRP A 145 -6.35 0.33 2.51
C TRP A 145 -6.27 -1.17 2.23
N GLY A 146 -6.95 -1.99 3.03
CA GLY A 146 -7.05 -3.43 2.81
C GLY A 146 -7.73 -3.78 1.48
N ILE A 147 -8.91 -3.22 1.23
CA ILE A 147 -9.66 -3.44 0.00
C ILE A 147 -8.91 -2.90 -1.21
N THR A 148 -8.38 -1.67 -1.11
CA THR A 148 -7.61 -1.07 -2.20
C THR A 148 -6.34 -1.87 -2.48
N GLY A 149 -5.61 -2.30 -1.45
CA GLY A 149 -4.40 -3.12 -1.60
C GLY A 149 -4.66 -4.48 -2.24
N LEU A 150 -5.76 -5.14 -1.87
CA LEU A 150 -6.19 -6.39 -2.51
C LEU A 150 -6.54 -6.16 -3.99
N ALA A 151 -7.33 -5.13 -4.29
CA ALA A 151 -7.73 -4.82 -5.66
C ALA A 151 -6.51 -4.50 -6.54
N GLU A 152 -5.55 -3.72 -6.03
CA GLU A 152 -4.30 -3.40 -6.73
C GLU A 152 -3.42 -4.63 -6.96
N THR A 153 -3.29 -5.50 -5.96
CA THR A 153 -2.51 -6.73 -6.08
C THR A 153 -3.13 -7.66 -7.12
N LEU A 154 -4.45 -7.84 -7.07
CA LEU A 154 -5.18 -8.64 -8.05
C LEU A 154 -5.04 -8.05 -9.47
N PHE A 155 -5.19 -6.73 -9.60
CA PHE A 155 -5.02 -6.06 -10.89
C PHE A 155 -3.62 -6.28 -11.46
N PHE A 156 -2.57 -6.12 -10.62
CA PHE A 156 -1.20 -6.37 -11.07
C PHE A 156 -1.00 -7.82 -11.52
N VAL A 157 -1.42 -8.80 -10.71
CA VAL A 157 -1.26 -10.23 -11.02
C VAL A 157 -2.00 -10.62 -12.31
N VAL A 158 -3.24 -10.16 -12.46
CA VAL A 158 -4.05 -10.45 -13.66
C VAL A 158 -3.44 -9.78 -14.88
N SER A 159 -3.09 -8.51 -14.81
CA SER A 159 -2.44 -7.78 -15.91
C SER A 159 -1.13 -8.43 -16.31
N PHE A 160 -0.30 -8.82 -15.34
CA PHE A 160 0.95 -9.50 -15.56
C PHE A 160 0.75 -10.84 -16.31
N ASN A 161 -0.21 -11.65 -15.88
CA ASN A 161 -0.50 -12.94 -16.51
C ASN A 161 -1.06 -12.79 -17.92
N ILE A 162 -1.98 -11.85 -18.15
CA ILE A 162 -2.55 -11.59 -19.49
C ILE A 162 -1.47 -11.16 -20.47
N ILE A 163 -0.59 -10.26 -20.08
CA ILE A 163 0.45 -9.75 -20.95
C ILE A 163 1.45 -10.86 -21.32
N TYR A 164 1.82 -11.68 -20.36
CA TYR A 164 2.74 -12.80 -20.63
C TYR A 164 2.09 -13.96 -21.36
N SER A 165 0.81 -14.21 -21.21
CA SER A 165 0.07 -15.19 -22.01
C SER A 165 0.00 -14.79 -23.47
N LYS A 166 -0.15 -13.51 -23.77
CA LYS A 166 -0.14 -12.99 -25.15
C LYS A 166 1.22 -13.01 -25.84
N ASN A 167 2.30 -12.87 -25.06
CA ASN A 167 3.68 -12.82 -25.55
C ASN A 167 4.41 -14.17 -25.46
N SER A 168 3.75 -15.23 -25.04
CA SER A 168 4.27 -16.58 -25.15
C SER A 168 4.25 -16.95 -26.65
N PRO A 169 5.41 -17.22 -27.29
CA PRO A 169 5.38 -17.71 -28.66
C PRO A 169 4.57 -19.00 -28.65
N SER A 170 3.46 -18.99 -29.40
CA SER A 170 2.75 -20.22 -29.71
C SER A 170 3.79 -21.20 -30.22
N SER A 171 3.85 -22.38 -29.63
CA SER A 171 4.57 -23.53 -30.13
C SER A 171 3.86 -24.01 -31.42
N THR A 172 3.90 -23.19 -32.45
CA THR A 172 3.49 -23.56 -33.80
C THR A 172 4.73 -23.57 -34.66
N GLY A 173 5.27 -24.77 -34.86
CA GLY A 173 6.33 -24.95 -35.81
C GLY A 173 7.03 -26.28 -35.68
N GLY A 174 6.30 -27.34 -35.52
CA GLY A 174 6.76 -28.60 -36.10
C GLY A 174 6.49 -28.59 -37.58
N ARG A 175 7.50 -28.46 -38.38
CA ARG A 175 7.68 -29.17 -39.66
C ARG A 175 9.10 -28.89 -40.17
#